data_2cd669cccfd54e9f3bef1fa45cd4d8eb
#
_entry.id   2cd669cccfd54e9f3bef1fa45cd4d8eb
#
_cell.length_a   1.000
_cell.length_b   1.000
_cell.length_c   1.000
_cell.angle_alpha   90.00
_cell.angle_beta   90.00
_cell.angle_gamma   90.00
#
_symmetry.space_group_name_H-M   'P 1'
#
loop_
_entity.id
_entity.type
_entity.pdbx_description
1 polymer ?
#
loop_
_entity_poly.entity_id
_entity_poly.type
_entity_poly.pdbx_seq_one_letter_code
_entity_poly.pdbx_strand_id
1 'polypeptide(L)'
;MEFHILASGSKGNSTFIYDNGVGILIDCGIARKQLLYKLGNLGFQESNINYVLLTHDHYDHNKNISIFDQRICFCGKGCIKGIDSSHEIKPYKSFQLAHFEIMPLSISHDATSP
;
A
#
# COMPACT_ATOMS: atom_id res chain seq x y z
N MET A 1 3.86 -9.59 -14.78
CA MET A 1 3.41 -8.96 -13.51
C MET A 1 2.63 -9.97 -12.70
N GLU A 2 2.95 -10.06 -11.41
CA GLU A 2 2.20 -10.88 -10.47
C GLU A 2 1.33 -9.98 -9.60
N PHE A 3 0.16 -10.47 -9.28
CA PHE A 3 -0.82 -9.73 -8.49
C PHE A 3 -1.41 -10.70 -7.46
N HIS A 4 -1.25 -10.40 -6.19
CA HIS A 4 -1.66 -11.30 -5.11
C HIS A 4 -2.50 -10.54 -4.08
N ILE A 5 -3.73 -10.97 -3.89
CA ILE A 5 -4.57 -10.45 -2.81
C ILE A 5 -4.21 -11.23 -1.55
N LEU A 6 -3.55 -10.58 -0.60
CA LEU A 6 -3.12 -11.22 0.64
C LEU A 6 -4.26 -11.29 1.65
N ALA A 7 -5.12 -10.28 1.65
CA ALA A 7 -6.27 -10.24 2.54
C ALA A 7 -7.29 -9.25 2.00
N SER A 8 -8.58 -9.52 2.24
CA SER A 8 -9.65 -8.60 1.86
C SER A 8 -10.79 -8.72 2.86
N GLY A 9 -11.60 -7.64 2.94
CA GLY A 9 -12.75 -7.60 3.81
C GLY A 9 -12.55 -6.73 5.04
N SER A 10 -13.50 -6.79 5.97
CA SER A 10 -13.54 -5.92 7.15
C SER A 10 -12.43 -6.22 8.16
N LYS A 11 -11.79 -7.37 8.07
CA LYS A 11 -10.73 -7.75 9.02
C LYS A 11 -9.34 -7.34 8.56
N GLY A 12 -9.22 -6.72 7.40
CA GLY A 12 -7.97 -6.22 6.89
C GLY A 12 -7.87 -6.36 5.39
N ASN A 13 -7.11 -5.48 4.77
CA ASN A 13 -6.89 -5.47 3.33
C ASN A 13 -5.41 -5.34 3.05
N SER A 14 -4.92 -6.10 2.08
CA SER A 14 -3.53 -6.00 1.63
C SER A 14 -3.39 -6.71 0.30
N THR A 15 -2.75 -6.05 -0.66
CA THR A 15 -2.50 -6.59 -1.99
C THR A 15 -1.03 -6.38 -2.33
N PHE A 16 -0.39 -7.39 -2.91
CA PHE A 16 1.00 -7.31 -3.31
C PHE A 16 1.13 -7.47 -4.81
N ILE A 17 1.83 -6.52 -5.44
CA ILE A 17 2.11 -6.53 -6.87
C ILE A 17 3.60 -6.65 -7.06
N TYR A 18 4.03 -7.53 -7.96
CA TYR A 18 5.45 -7.76 -8.19
C TYR A 18 5.74 -7.85 -9.68
N ASP A 19 6.75 -7.11 -10.14
CA ASP A 19 7.16 -7.15 -11.54
C ASP A 19 8.61 -6.69 -11.67
N ASN A 20 9.41 -7.46 -12.40
CA ASN A 20 10.82 -7.14 -12.71
C ASN A 20 11.61 -6.68 -11.48
N GLY A 21 11.50 -7.42 -10.39
CA GLY A 21 12.26 -7.14 -9.18
C GLY A 21 11.71 -6.03 -8.31
N VAL A 22 10.56 -5.46 -8.65
CA VAL A 22 9.94 -4.38 -7.87
C VAL A 22 8.63 -4.87 -7.27
N GLY A 23 8.53 -4.78 -5.94
CA GLY A 23 7.33 -5.14 -5.20
C GLY A 23 6.64 -3.92 -4.62
N ILE A 24 5.33 -3.85 -4.79
CA ILE A 24 4.49 -2.79 -4.24
C ILE A 24 3.42 -3.42 -3.37
N LEU A 25 3.35 -2.99 -2.10
CA LEU A 25 2.30 -3.41 -1.20
C LEU A 25 1.23 -2.33 -1.19
N ILE A 26 0.01 -2.71 -1.51
CA ILE A 26 -1.14 -1.79 -1.49
C ILE A 26 -1.97 -2.12 -0.27
N ASP A 27 -2.04 -1.20 0.65
CA ASP A 27 -2.68 -1.31 1.94
C ASP A 27 -2.00 -2.34 2.85
N CYS A 28 -2.02 -2.08 4.14
CA CYS A 28 -1.31 -2.89 5.13
C CYS A 28 -2.22 -3.08 6.35
N GLY A 29 -3.38 -3.70 6.12
CA GLY A 29 -4.42 -3.87 7.13
C GLY A 29 -4.30 -5.14 7.95
N ILE A 30 -3.25 -5.94 7.75
CA ILE A 30 -3.05 -7.18 8.49
C ILE A 30 -1.79 -7.08 9.35
N ALA A 31 -1.70 -7.91 10.39
CA ALA A 31 -0.56 -7.90 11.29
C ALA A 31 0.72 -8.34 10.55
N ARG A 32 1.86 -7.82 11.01
CA ARG A 32 3.16 -8.11 10.39
C ARG A 32 3.41 -9.61 10.25
N LYS A 33 3.12 -10.38 11.28
CA LYS A 33 3.33 -11.83 11.25
C LYS A 33 2.52 -12.48 10.14
N GLN A 34 1.28 -12.06 9.99
CA GLN A 34 0.38 -12.58 8.97
C GLN A 34 0.86 -12.17 7.57
N LEU A 35 1.29 -10.92 7.41
CA LEU A 35 1.84 -10.42 6.16
C LEU A 35 3.03 -11.25 5.71
N LEU A 36 4.00 -11.45 6.61
CA LEU A 36 5.21 -12.18 6.29
C LEU A 36 4.93 -13.64 5.99
N TYR A 37 3.98 -14.25 6.70
CA TYR A 37 3.58 -15.63 6.43
C TYR A 37 3.01 -15.78 5.02
N LYS A 38 2.11 -14.88 4.63
CA LYS A 38 1.47 -14.93 3.32
C LYS A 38 2.47 -14.66 2.18
N LEU A 39 3.34 -13.68 2.37
CA LEU A 39 4.41 -13.42 1.39
C LEU A 39 5.33 -14.62 1.25
N GLY A 40 5.71 -15.24 2.39
CA GLY A 40 6.57 -16.41 2.36
C GLY A 40 5.98 -17.58 1.61
N ASN A 41 4.67 -17.78 1.72
CA ASN A 41 3.98 -18.84 0.96
C ASN A 41 4.04 -18.61 -0.54
N LEU A 42 4.23 -17.36 -0.96
CA LEU A 42 4.35 -17.00 -2.38
C LEU A 42 5.79 -16.91 -2.84
N GLY A 43 6.74 -17.17 -1.94
CA GLY A 43 8.16 -17.12 -2.27
C GLY A 43 8.79 -15.74 -2.10
N PHE A 44 8.14 -14.83 -1.39
CA PHE A 44 8.65 -13.48 -1.19
C PHE A 44 9.06 -13.24 0.26
N GLN A 45 9.94 -12.25 0.45
CA GLN A 45 10.38 -11.79 1.75
C GLN A 45 9.96 -10.33 1.95
N GLU A 46 10.05 -9.83 3.16
CA GLU A 46 9.77 -8.44 3.44
C GLU A 46 10.61 -7.49 2.59
N SER A 47 11.86 -7.85 2.32
CA SER A 47 12.76 -7.06 1.49
C SER A 47 12.29 -6.91 0.04
N ASN A 48 11.33 -7.73 -0.39
CA ASN A 48 10.74 -7.58 -1.72
C ASN A 48 9.71 -6.46 -1.79
N ILE A 49 9.35 -5.87 -0.65
CA ILE A 49 8.45 -4.71 -0.62
C ILE A 49 9.30 -3.45 -0.81
N ASN A 50 9.23 -2.86 -1.99
CA ASN A 50 9.99 -1.66 -2.31
C ASN A 50 9.19 -0.39 -2.06
N TYR A 51 7.86 -0.46 -2.20
CA TYR A 51 6.97 0.67 -2.01
C TYR A 51 5.69 0.21 -1.33
N VAL A 52 5.10 1.11 -0.54
CA VAL A 52 3.82 0.86 0.15
C VAL A 52 2.87 1.98 -0.22
N LEU A 53 1.70 1.63 -0.73
CA LEU A 53 0.66 2.59 -1.08
C LEU A 53 -0.53 2.39 -0.15
N LEU A 54 -1.04 3.47 0.43
CA LEU A 54 -2.26 3.42 1.25
C LEU A 54 -3.39 4.08 0.47
N THR A 55 -4.47 3.33 0.27
CA THR A 55 -5.64 3.84 -0.43
C THR A 55 -6.59 4.58 0.52
N HIS A 56 -6.52 4.24 1.81
CA HIS A 56 -7.35 4.83 2.86
C HIS A 56 -6.53 5.00 4.11
N ASP A 57 -7.01 5.83 5.02
CA ASP A 57 -6.44 5.97 6.35
C ASP A 57 -7.19 5.10 7.39
N HIS A 58 -8.05 4.18 6.95
CA HIS A 58 -8.75 3.27 7.83
C HIS A 58 -7.80 2.23 8.41
N TYR A 59 -8.05 1.83 9.65
CA TYR A 59 -7.21 0.90 10.37
C TYR A 59 -7.05 -0.45 9.65
N ASP A 60 -8.11 -0.95 9.01
CA ASP A 60 -8.09 -2.22 8.29
C ASP A 60 -7.23 -2.18 7.02
N HIS A 61 -6.76 -0.99 6.63
CA HIS A 61 -5.86 -0.82 5.49
C HIS A 61 -4.43 -0.49 5.89
N ASN A 62 -4.23 0.07 7.08
CA ASN A 62 -2.91 0.59 7.47
C ASN A 62 -2.42 0.11 8.84
N LYS A 63 -2.93 -1.02 9.33
CA LYS A 63 -2.59 -1.55 10.66
C LYS A 63 -1.09 -1.62 10.92
N ASN A 64 -0.32 -1.96 9.92
CA ASN A 64 1.13 -2.18 10.05
C ASN A 64 1.98 -1.11 9.39
N ILE A 65 1.40 0.04 9.05
CA ILE A 65 2.16 1.04 8.30
C ILE A 65 3.41 1.50 9.04
N SER A 66 3.35 1.49 10.38
CA SER A 66 4.46 1.96 11.20
C SER A 66 5.70 1.08 11.15
N ILE A 67 5.60 -0.16 10.65
CA ILE A 67 6.78 -1.02 10.51
C ILE A 67 7.61 -0.69 9.27
N PHE A 68 7.07 0.13 8.37
CA PHE A 68 7.76 0.47 7.13
C PHE A 68 8.43 1.83 7.24
N ASP A 69 9.57 1.97 6.59
CA ASP A 69 10.24 3.25 6.46
C ASP A 69 9.33 4.20 5.68
N GLN A 70 9.10 5.40 6.22
CA GLN A 70 8.24 6.38 5.57
C GLN A 70 8.74 6.77 4.19
N ARG A 71 10.04 6.59 3.91
CA ARG A 71 10.60 6.91 2.60
C ARG A 71 10.05 6.03 1.48
N ILE A 72 9.47 4.88 1.79
CA ILE A 72 8.86 4.02 0.78
C ILE A 72 7.33 4.08 0.81
N CYS A 73 6.75 4.87 1.71
CA CYS A 73 5.31 4.94 1.90
C CYS A 73 4.70 6.13 1.18
N PHE A 74 3.56 5.91 0.53
CA PHE A 74 2.82 6.91 -0.22
C PHE A 74 1.35 6.83 0.19
N CYS A 75 0.74 7.97 0.44
CA CYS A 75 -0.67 8.00 0.86
C CYS A 75 -1.27 9.37 0.62
N GLY A 76 -2.58 9.47 0.75
CA GLY A 76 -3.29 10.75 0.62
C GLY A 76 -2.94 11.71 1.73
N LYS A 77 -3.37 12.95 1.56
CA LYS A 77 -3.08 14.04 2.49
C LYS A 77 -3.51 13.66 3.91
N GLY A 78 -2.58 13.78 4.84
CA GLY A 78 -2.87 13.61 6.26
C GLY A 78 -2.93 12.17 6.75
N CYS A 79 -2.80 11.17 5.87
CA CYS A 79 -2.94 9.79 6.32
C CYS A 79 -1.70 9.26 7.05
N ILE A 80 -0.54 9.85 6.82
CA ILE A 80 0.66 9.58 7.61
C ILE A 80 1.19 10.92 8.10
N LYS A 81 1.25 11.09 9.42
CA LYS A 81 1.73 12.33 10.02
C LYS A 81 3.21 12.52 9.67
N GLY A 82 3.55 13.71 9.15
CA GLY A 82 4.93 14.05 8.85
C GLY A 82 5.48 13.45 7.56
N ILE A 83 4.63 12.85 6.73
CA ILE A 83 5.09 12.31 5.45
C ILE A 83 5.55 13.44 4.53
N ASP A 84 6.59 13.18 3.76
CA ASP A 84 7.09 14.14 2.77
C ASP A 84 6.00 14.43 1.73
N SER A 85 5.86 15.70 1.35
CA SER A 85 4.83 16.10 0.39
C SER A 85 4.99 15.42 -0.97
N SER A 86 6.21 15.03 -1.33
CA SER A 86 6.46 14.30 -2.58
C SER A 86 5.88 12.89 -2.55
N HIS A 87 5.52 12.39 -1.36
CA HIS A 87 4.90 11.07 -1.18
C HIS A 87 3.39 11.16 -1.01
N GLU A 88 2.82 12.33 -1.18
CA GLU A 88 1.38 12.50 -1.08
C GLU A 88 0.70 12.06 -2.37
N ILE A 89 -0.24 11.11 -2.25
CA ILE A 89 -1.04 10.65 -3.38
C ILE A 89 -2.17 11.64 -3.60
N LYS A 90 -2.30 12.15 -4.83
CA LYS A 90 -3.35 13.11 -5.19
C LYS A 90 -4.24 12.48 -6.25
N PRO A 91 -5.58 12.56 -6.09
CA PRO A 91 -6.49 12.01 -7.09
C PRO A 91 -6.20 12.58 -8.48
N TYR A 92 -6.20 11.69 -9.47
CA TYR A 92 -6.02 12.01 -10.88
C TYR A 92 -4.66 12.63 -11.23
N LYS A 93 -3.70 12.52 -10.32
CA LYS A 93 -2.31 12.88 -10.61
C LYS A 93 -1.46 11.63 -10.63
N SER A 94 -1.02 11.22 -11.81
CA SER A 94 -0.17 10.04 -11.93
C SER A 94 1.23 10.31 -11.39
N PHE A 95 1.87 9.26 -10.93
CA PHE A 95 3.26 9.33 -10.51
C PHE A 95 3.96 8.01 -10.81
N GLN A 96 5.27 8.04 -10.79
CA GLN A 96 6.10 6.91 -11.18
C GLN A 96 6.74 6.27 -9.97
N LEU A 97 6.68 4.94 -9.88
CA LEU A 97 7.42 4.16 -8.90
C LEU A 97 8.20 3.10 -9.68
N ALA A 98 9.51 3.31 -9.83
CA ALA A 98 10.34 2.49 -10.71
C ALA A 98 9.75 2.47 -12.12
N HIS A 99 9.42 1.30 -12.66
CA HIS A 99 8.80 1.19 -13.98
C HIS A 99 7.27 1.21 -13.93
N PHE A 100 6.68 1.33 -12.74
CA PHE A 100 5.23 1.41 -12.60
C PHE A 100 4.75 2.85 -12.75
N GLU A 101 3.70 3.05 -13.51
CA GLU A 101 2.96 4.31 -13.50
C GLU A 101 1.70 4.11 -12.68
N ILE A 102 1.49 4.97 -11.69
CA ILE A 102 0.37 4.88 -10.76
C ILE A 102 -0.59 6.02 -11.05
N MET A 103 -1.86 5.69 -11.30
CA MET A 103 -2.92 6.67 -11.50
C MET A 103 -3.95 6.55 -10.39
N PRO A 104 -3.92 7.45 -9.41
CA PRO A 104 -4.92 7.42 -8.33
C PRO A 104 -6.27 7.89 -8.87
N LEU A 105 -7.31 7.18 -8.50
CA LEU A 105 -8.68 7.54 -8.84
C LEU A 105 -9.43 7.88 -7.57
N SER A 106 -10.30 8.88 -7.64
CA SER A 106 -11.21 9.20 -6.55
C SER A 106 -12.51 8.46 -6.81
N ILE A 107 -12.88 7.57 -5.88
CA ILE A 107 -14.12 6.81 -5.98
C ILE A 107 -15.13 7.41 -5.05
N SER A 108 -16.27 7.81 -5.60
CA SER A 108 -17.37 8.31 -4.79
C SER A 108 -18.03 7.14 -4.07
N HIS A 109 -18.11 7.21 -2.76
CA HIS A 109 -18.80 6.24 -1.93
C HIS A 109 -19.26 6.98 -0.66
N ASP A 110 -19.86 6.26 0.26
CA ASP A 110 -20.42 6.86 1.47
C ASP A 110 -19.39 7.24 2.53
N ALA A 111 -18.12 7.16 2.23
CA ALA A 111 -17.10 7.66 3.12
C ALA A 111 -17.20 9.18 3.24
N THR A 112 -16.78 9.70 4.39
CA THR A 112 -16.90 11.13 4.68
C THR A 112 -16.05 12.00 3.78
N SER A 113 -14.99 11.44 3.23
CA SER A 113 -14.10 12.18 2.35
C SER A 113 -13.75 11.28 1.18
N PRO A 114 -14.35 11.51 0.07
CA PRO A 114 -13.98 10.81 -1.15
C PRO A 114 -12.59 11.19 -1.60
#